data_1b764a214e690d7aade922c1f2da7810
#
_entry.id   1b764a214e690d7aade922c1f2da7810
#
_cell.length_a   1.000
_cell.length_b   1.000
_cell.length_c   1.000
_cell.angle_alpha   90.00
_cell.angle_beta   90.00
_cell.angle_gamma   90.00
#
_symmetry.space_group_name_H-M   'P 1'
#
loop_
_entity.id
_entity.type
_entity.pdbx_description
1 polymer ?
#
loop_
_entity_poly.entity_id
_entity_poly.type
_entity_poly.pdbx_seq_one_letter_code
_entity_poly.pdbx_strand_id
1 'polypeptide(L)'
;MGDSFMELDKGFRTAMGFAEKAIVPASLCVKFDGMSFEEAAIMEPMGVAYDLFMTADIRLNNDVLVLGCGPIGLMALQMAKAGGARKIYAAEFSSAAARCELAKKFGADEIIYTDKVKLEDYKFEKGGVDRVLVTAPPKTIGTACNVCNTGGIVAFLGISYNEPTVTFDSNVVHLNKLQIRGSNAIPALYFPLCIDLVKAGIVDVKSLVSHTFELENMPSAMEQYYKDKATALKAVMVKK
;
A
#
# COMPACT_ATOMS: atom_id res chain seq x y z
N MET A 1 -5.89 19.02 11.43
CA MET A 1 -6.04 18.96 9.97
C MET A 1 -7.10 17.92 9.51
N GLY A 2 -7.80 17.26 10.42
CA GLY A 2 -8.89 16.33 10.09
C GLY A 2 -10.27 16.97 9.84
N ASP A 3 -10.43 18.23 10.19
CA ASP A 3 -11.75 18.85 10.22
C ASP A 3 -12.21 19.45 8.88
N SER A 4 -11.28 19.70 7.95
CA SER A 4 -11.64 20.33 6.66
C SER A 4 -12.42 19.41 5.71
N PHE A 5 -12.24 18.09 5.81
CA PHE A 5 -13.05 17.13 5.04
C PHE A 5 -14.47 16.95 5.64
N MET A 6 -14.60 17.05 6.95
CA MET A 6 -15.89 16.93 7.63
C MET A 6 -16.73 18.21 7.56
N GLU A 7 -16.11 19.39 7.37
CA GLU A 7 -16.86 20.65 7.19
C GLU A 7 -17.45 20.80 5.78
N LEU A 8 -16.87 20.18 4.76
CA LEU A 8 -17.48 20.09 3.42
C LEU A 8 -18.78 19.28 3.40
N ASP A 9 -19.04 18.46 4.41
CA ASP A 9 -20.21 17.57 4.49
C ASP A 9 -21.48 18.24 5.04
N LYS A 10 -21.44 19.48 5.50
CA LYS A 10 -22.63 20.18 6.02
C LYS A 10 -23.69 20.55 4.97
N GLY A 11 -23.66 19.94 3.80
CA GLY A 11 -24.67 20.13 2.75
C GLY A 11 -24.61 19.14 1.60
N PHE A 12 -23.58 18.36 1.49
CA PHE A 12 -23.41 17.40 0.38
C PHE A 12 -23.15 16.01 0.95
N ARG A 13 -24.18 15.19 1.04
CA ARG A 13 -24.02 13.75 1.23
C ARG A 13 -23.45 13.20 -0.07
N THR A 14 -22.14 13.15 -0.19
CA THR A 14 -21.49 12.45 -1.30
C THR A 14 -21.61 10.95 -1.03
N ALA A 15 -22.02 10.18 -2.03
CA ALA A 15 -22.05 8.72 -1.98
C ALA A 15 -20.64 8.12 -2.02
N MET A 16 -19.62 8.85 -1.57
CA MET A 16 -18.21 8.46 -1.51
C MET A 16 -17.67 7.81 -2.81
N GLY A 17 -18.20 8.23 -3.97
CA GLY A 17 -17.80 7.73 -5.29
C GLY A 17 -18.61 6.54 -5.83
N PHE A 18 -19.34 5.80 -5.00
CA PHE A 18 -20.24 4.75 -5.48
C PHE A 18 -21.62 5.34 -5.83
N ALA A 19 -21.64 6.10 -6.92
CA ALA A 19 -22.84 6.77 -7.40
C ALA A 19 -22.74 7.02 -8.92
N GLU A 20 -23.89 7.15 -9.58
CA GLU A 20 -23.92 7.53 -11.01
C GLU A 20 -23.36 8.94 -11.26
N LYS A 21 -23.56 9.84 -10.30
CA LYS A 21 -23.14 11.25 -10.37
C LYS A 21 -22.74 11.72 -8.98
N ALA A 22 -21.69 12.54 -8.94
CA ALA A 22 -21.27 13.24 -7.73
C ALA A 22 -21.02 14.72 -8.06
N ILE A 23 -21.33 15.58 -7.09
CA ILE A 23 -20.97 17.01 -7.18
C ILE A 23 -19.70 17.19 -6.36
N VAL A 24 -18.65 17.69 -7.00
CA VAL A 24 -17.36 17.94 -6.34
C VAL A 24 -16.87 19.35 -6.71
N PRO A 25 -16.15 20.05 -5.82
CA PRO A 25 -15.50 21.31 -6.17
C PRO A 25 -14.50 21.13 -7.31
N ALA A 26 -14.56 22.01 -8.31
CA ALA A 26 -13.65 21.94 -9.45
C ALA A 26 -12.17 22.04 -9.06
N SER A 27 -11.86 22.71 -7.94
CA SER A 27 -10.52 22.83 -7.39
C SER A 27 -9.93 21.50 -6.84
N LEU A 28 -10.79 20.50 -6.61
CA LEU A 28 -10.38 19.15 -6.19
C LEU A 28 -10.26 18.18 -7.37
N CYS A 29 -10.55 18.63 -8.60
CA CYS A 29 -10.47 17.80 -9.79
C CYS A 29 -9.08 17.92 -10.41
N VAL A 30 -8.45 16.77 -10.66
CA VAL A 30 -7.20 16.67 -11.40
C VAL A 30 -7.49 16.03 -12.76
N LYS A 31 -7.10 16.71 -13.84
CA LYS A 31 -7.21 16.16 -15.20
C LYS A 31 -6.18 15.08 -15.41
N PHE A 32 -6.53 14.03 -16.11
CA PHE A 32 -5.60 12.99 -16.54
C PHE A 32 -5.80 12.64 -18.01
N ASP A 33 -4.75 12.09 -18.60
CA ASP A 33 -4.73 11.55 -19.95
C ASP A 33 -3.83 10.31 -20.00
N GLY A 34 -3.90 9.53 -21.05
CA GLY A 34 -3.02 8.40 -21.29
C GLY A 34 -3.22 7.21 -20.36
N MET A 35 -4.32 7.16 -19.60
CA MET A 35 -4.72 6.03 -18.76
C MET A 35 -6.24 5.82 -18.79
N SER A 36 -6.70 4.64 -18.44
CA SER A 36 -8.13 4.33 -18.35
C SER A 36 -8.76 4.92 -17.07
N PHE A 37 -10.08 4.94 -16.99
CA PHE A 37 -10.79 5.34 -15.78
C PHE A 37 -10.55 4.37 -14.62
N GLU A 38 -10.40 3.08 -14.92
CA GLU A 38 -10.07 2.05 -13.93
C GLU A 38 -8.69 2.29 -13.33
N GLU A 39 -7.71 2.65 -14.15
CA GLU A 39 -6.37 3.03 -13.69
C GLU A 39 -6.41 4.32 -12.86
N ALA A 40 -7.15 5.33 -13.33
CA ALA A 40 -7.32 6.59 -12.61
C ALA A 40 -8.00 6.41 -11.24
N ALA A 41 -8.91 5.45 -11.09
CA ALA A 41 -9.54 5.11 -9.81
C ALA A 41 -8.55 4.57 -8.76
N ILE A 42 -7.34 4.17 -9.16
CA ILE A 42 -6.28 3.69 -8.27
C ILE A 42 -5.41 4.86 -7.74
N MET A 43 -5.56 6.08 -8.25
CA MET A 43 -4.68 7.19 -7.87
C MET A 43 -4.79 7.57 -6.39
N GLU A 44 -5.96 7.39 -5.77
CA GLU A 44 -6.11 7.66 -4.33
C GLU A 44 -5.26 6.70 -3.49
N PRO A 45 -5.42 5.36 -3.56
CA PRO A 45 -4.55 4.45 -2.82
C PRO A 45 -3.09 4.51 -3.29
N MET A 46 -2.80 4.96 -4.52
CA MET A 46 -1.44 5.18 -4.98
C MET A 46 -0.78 6.36 -4.27
N GLY A 47 -1.52 7.43 -4.01
CA GLY A 47 -1.03 8.55 -3.19
C GLY A 47 -0.68 8.11 -1.77
N VAL A 48 -1.44 7.17 -1.20
CA VAL A 48 -1.12 6.55 0.10
C VAL A 48 0.17 5.72 0.02
N ALA A 49 0.33 4.93 -1.05
CA ALA A 49 1.55 4.14 -1.26
C ALA A 49 2.79 5.04 -1.45
N TYR A 50 2.63 6.16 -2.14
CA TYR A 50 3.70 7.13 -2.35
C TYR A 50 4.13 7.81 -1.03
N ASP A 51 3.17 8.21 -0.20
CA ASP A 51 3.48 8.78 1.12
C ASP A 51 4.24 7.79 2.01
N LEU A 52 3.84 6.51 1.99
CA LEU A 52 4.55 5.45 2.70
C LEU A 52 5.98 5.27 2.18
N PHE A 53 6.17 5.27 0.86
CA PHE A 53 7.48 5.19 0.23
C PHE A 53 8.38 6.37 0.67
N MET A 54 7.87 7.59 0.66
CA MET A 54 8.59 8.78 1.12
C MET A 54 8.91 8.73 2.61
N THR A 55 7.95 8.27 3.43
CA THR A 55 8.11 8.11 4.88
C THR A 55 9.22 7.12 5.22
N ALA A 56 9.39 6.07 4.41
CA ALA A 56 10.42 5.05 4.59
C ALA A 56 11.83 5.55 4.23
N ASP A 57 11.98 6.69 3.54
CA ASP A 57 13.27 7.25 3.14
C ASP A 57 14.17 6.19 2.48
N ILE A 58 13.62 5.51 1.46
CA ILE A 58 14.36 4.47 0.74
C ILE A 58 15.49 5.12 -0.07
N ARG A 59 16.68 4.56 0.06
CA ARG A 59 17.89 5.05 -0.59
C ARG A 59 18.53 3.96 -1.45
N LEU A 60 19.42 4.38 -2.33
CA LEU A 60 20.22 3.45 -3.12
C LEU A 60 20.89 2.40 -2.23
N ASN A 61 20.85 1.16 -2.68
CA ASN A 61 21.46 0.01 -2.01
C ASN A 61 20.80 -0.42 -0.69
N ASN A 62 19.62 0.10 -0.35
CA ASN A 62 18.85 -0.43 0.78
C ASN A 62 18.25 -1.81 0.46
N ASP A 63 18.25 -2.69 1.44
CA ASP A 63 17.41 -3.87 1.46
C ASP A 63 16.06 -3.50 2.06
N VAL A 64 14.99 -3.85 1.36
CA VAL A 64 13.63 -3.42 1.70
C VAL A 64 12.74 -4.64 1.93
N LEU A 65 11.96 -4.63 3.00
CA LEU A 65 10.88 -5.57 3.25
C LEU A 65 9.53 -4.87 3.05
N VAL A 66 8.71 -5.38 2.16
CA VAL A 66 7.29 -5.01 2.06
C VAL A 66 6.48 -6.05 2.84
N LEU A 67 5.93 -5.65 3.97
CA LEU A 67 5.14 -6.50 4.85
C LEU A 67 3.64 -6.27 4.58
N GLY A 68 3.05 -7.18 3.81
CA GLY A 68 1.72 -7.10 3.25
C GLY A 68 1.73 -6.70 1.77
N CYS A 69 1.32 -7.62 0.88
CA CYS A 69 1.29 -7.41 -0.57
C CYS A 69 -0.13 -7.08 -1.08
N GLY A 70 -0.89 -6.29 -0.32
CA GLY A 70 -2.11 -5.68 -0.83
C GLY A 70 -1.81 -4.63 -1.91
N PRO A 71 -2.82 -4.01 -2.54
CA PRO A 71 -2.61 -3.02 -3.60
C PRO A 71 -1.63 -1.91 -3.22
N ILE A 72 -1.72 -1.37 -2.01
CA ILE A 72 -0.82 -0.31 -1.52
C ILE A 72 0.62 -0.85 -1.40
N GLY A 73 0.80 -2.04 -0.79
CA GLY A 73 2.12 -2.67 -0.67
C GLY A 73 2.77 -2.95 -2.02
N LEU A 74 1.99 -3.45 -2.99
CA LEU A 74 2.47 -3.73 -4.34
C LEU A 74 2.85 -2.46 -5.11
N MET A 75 2.15 -1.34 -4.92
CA MET A 75 2.55 -0.05 -5.51
C MET A 75 3.81 0.50 -4.84
N ALA A 76 3.88 0.46 -3.51
CA ALA A 76 5.07 0.88 -2.77
C ALA A 76 6.31 0.04 -3.11
N LEU A 77 6.13 -1.27 -3.39
CA LEU A 77 7.19 -2.17 -3.87
C LEU A 77 7.79 -1.69 -5.20
N GLN A 78 6.95 -1.34 -6.17
CA GLN A 78 7.40 -0.83 -7.46
C GLN A 78 8.17 0.48 -7.30
N MET A 79 7.69 1.37 -6.43
CA MET A 79 8.38 2.62 -6.11
C MET A 79 9.71 2.37 -5.41
N ALA A 80 9.78 1.38 -4.49
CA ALA A 80 11.03 0.98 -3.85
C ALA A 80 12.05 0.47 -4.86
N LYS A 81 11.63 -0.33 -5.84
CA LYS A 81 12.47 -0.80 -6.93
C LYS A 81 13.00 0.35 -7.78
N ALA A 82 12.14 1.25 -8.19
CA ALA A 82 12.51 2.45 -8.96
C ALA A 82 13.39 3.41 -8.15
N GLY A 83 13.20 3.48 -6.82
CA GLY A 83 13.99 4.29 -5.88
C GLY A 83 15.38 3.74 -5.58
N GLY A 84 15.75 2.59 -6.16
CA GLY A 84 17.11 2.03 -6.09
C GLY A 84 17.32 1.08 -4.91
N ALA A 85 16.27 0.46 -4.38
CA ALA A 85 16.40 -0.67 -3.47
C ALA A 85 17.29 -1.76 -4.08
N ARG A 86 18.24 -2.26 -3.30
CA ARG A 86 19.17 -3.32 -3.74
C ARG A 86 18.45 -4.67 -3.84
N LYS A 87 17.75 -5.00 -2.76
CA LYS A 87 17.01 -6.25 -2.64
C LYS A 87 15.65 -5.98 -2.00
N ILE A 88 14.62 -6.57 -2.57
CA ILE A 88 13.25 -6.42 -2.11
C ILE A 88 12.69 -7.77 -1.69
N TYR A 89 12.36 -7.89 -0.43
CA TYR A 89 11.62 -8.99 0.15
C TYR A 89 10.15 -8.62 0.23
N ALA A 90 9.27 -9.50 -0.19
CA ALA A 90 7.83 -9.32 -0.05
C ALA A 90 7.24 -10.40 0.86
N ALA A 91 6.59 -10.00 1.94
CA ALA A 91 6.03 -10.91 2.93
C ALA A 91 4.51 -10.93 2.85
N GLU A 92 3.93 -12.10 2.60
CA GLU A 92 2.49 -12.30 2.45
C GLU A 92 2.10 -13.74 2.84
N PHE A 93 0.82 -14.02 2.97
CA PHE A 93 0.32 -15.39 3.16
C PHE A 93 0.40 -16.20 1.86
N SER A 94 0.75 -17.49 1.95
CA SER A 94 0.82 -18.37 0.78
C SER A 94 -0.53 -18.55 0.06
N SER A 95 -1.64 -18.34 0.77
CA SER A 95 -2.98 -18.38 0.20
C SER A 95 -3.31 -17.20 -0.71
N ALA A 96 -2.55 -16.10 -0.64
CA ALA A 96 -2.73 -14.90 -1.47
C ALA A 96 -1.91 -15.00 -2.78
N ALA A 97 -2.12 -16.05 -3.56
CA ALA A 97 -1.29 -16.40 -4.71
C ALA A 97 -1.10 -15.26 -5.71
N ALA A 98 -2.21 -14.60 -6.11
CA ALA A 98 -2.14 -13.49 -7.07
C ALA A 98 -1.28 -12.32 -6.57
N ARG A 99 -1.31 -12.01 -5.27
CA ARG A 99 -0.47 -10.97 -4.66
C ARG A 99 1.00 -11.33 -4.70
N CYS A 100 1.32 -12.60 -4.40
CA CYS A 100 2.69 -13.11 -4.44
C CYS A 100 3.25 -13.11 -5.86
N GLU A 101 2.45 -13.50 -6.86
CA GLU A 101 2.83 -13.46 -8.28
C GLU A 101 3.08 -12.04 -8.75
N LEU A 102 2.20 -11.09 -8.40
CA LEU A 102 2.40 -9.70 -8.75
C LEU A 102 3.62 -9.09 -8.03
N ALA A 103 3.86 -9.45 -6.77
CA ALA A 103 5.07 -8.99 -6.08
C ALA A 103 6.34 -9.41 -6.84
N LYS A 104 6.41 -10.65 -7.32
CA LYS A 104 7.52 -11.13 -8.18
C LYS A 104 7.59 -10.35 -9.49
N LYS A 105 6.46 -10.21 -10.19
CA LYS A 105 6.37 -9.44 -11.46
C LYS A 105 6.87 -8.01 -11.27
N PHE A 106 6.55 -7.38 -10.15
CA PHE A 106 6.89 -6.00 -9.84
C PHE A 106 8.31 -5.80 -9.28
N GLY A 107 9.06 -6.88 -9.13
CA GLY A 107 10.48 -6.83 -8.81
C GLY A 107 10.84 -7.19 -7.38
N ALA A 108 9.98 -7.92 -6.64
CA ALA A 108 10.42 -8.60 -5.44
C ALA A 108 11.42 -9.70 -5.80
N ASP A 109 12.56 -9.67 -5.14
CA ASP A 109 13.62 -10.67 -5.34
C ASP A 109 13.27 -11.98 -4.61
N GLU A 110 12.57 -11.86 -3.45
CA GLU A 110 12.14 -13.01 -2.67
C GLU A 110 10.73 -12.82 -2.09
N ILE A 111 9.96 -13.92 -2.02
CA ILE A 111 8.66 -13.96 -1.36
C ILE A 111 8.80 -14.76 -0.06
N ILE A 112 8.41 -14.15 1.05
CA ILE A 112 8.40 -14.78 2.37
C ILE A 112 6.95 -15.10 2.72
N TYR A 113 6.64 -16.39 2.84
CA TYR A 113 5.31 -16.85 3.24
C TYR A 113 5.17 -16.84 4.76
N THR A 114 4.50 -15.83 5.31
CA THR A 114 4.40 -15.60 6.76
C THR A 114 3.53 -16.63 7.50
N ASP A 115 2.77 -17.44 6.78
CA ASP A 115 2.07 -18.60 7.30
C ASP A 115 2.95 -19.88 7.34
N LYS A 116 4.15 -19.84 6.77
CA LYS A 116 5.11 -20.95 6.72
C LYS A 116 6.35 -20.71 7.58
N VAL A 117 6.81 -19.46 7.67
CA VAL A 117 8.00 -19.07 8.41
C VAL A 117 7.76 -17.77 9.16
N LYS A 118 8.20 -17.69 10.41
CA LYS A 118 8.24 -16.42 11.13
C LYS A 118 9.31 -15.52 10.53
N LEU A 119 9.01 -14.25 10.42
CA LEU A 119 9.96 -13.28 9.83
C LEU A 119 11.28 -13.21 10.59
N GLU A 120 11.22 -13.36 11.91
CA GLU A 120 12.39 -13.34 12.78
C GLU A 120 13.32 -14.56 12.56
N ASP A 121 12.78 -15.67 12.06
CA ASP A 121 13.54 -16.89 11.74
C ASP A 121 14.06 -16.90 10.29
N TYR A 122 13.60 -15.94 9.47
CA TYR A 122 14.00 -15.85 8.06
C TYR A 122 15.45 -15.38 7.93
N LYS A 123 16.19 -15.96 7.00
CA LYS A 123 17.60 -15.63 6.79
C LYS A 123 17.76 -14.55 5.73
N PHE A 124 17.62 -13.31 6.15
CA PHE A 124 17.92 -12.17 5.30
C PHE A 124 19.40 -12.13 4.93
N GLU A 125 19.71 -11.74 3.71
CA GLU A 125 21.09 -11.77 3.18
C GLU A 125 22.08 -10.93 4.01
N LYS A 126 21.63 -9.76 4.51
CA LYS A 126 22.42 -8.89 5.40
C LYS A 126 22.09 -9.08 6.89
N GLY A 127 21.45 -10.19 7.27
CA GLY A 127 21.00 -10.45 8.63
C GLY A 127 19.71 -9.74 9.03
N GLY A 128 19.21 -8.82 8.20
CA GLY A 128 18.00 -8.05 8.35
C GLY A 128 17.79 -7.15 7.15
N VAL A 129 16.90 -6.15 7.26
CA VAL A 129 16.61 -5.18 6.20
C VAL A 129 16.81 -3.75 6.67
N ASP A 130 17.10 -2.84 5.74
CA ASP A 130 17.31 -1.43 6.06
C ASP A 130 16.00 -0.65 6.19
N ARG A 131 14.95 -1.09 5.49
CA ARG A 131 13.63 -0.43 5.44
C ARG A 131 12.52 -1.46 5.47
N VAL A 132 11.50 -1.21 6.29
CA VAL A 132 10.28 -2.01 6.31
C VAL A 132 9.09 -1.12 5.98
N LEU A 133 8.36 -1.49 4.93
CA LEU A 133 7.08 -0.88 4.52
C LEU A 133 5.95 -1.76 5.08
N VAL A 134 5.32 -1.33 6.17
CA VAL A 134 4.25 -2.10 6.82
C VAL A 134 2.91 -1.66 6.27
N THR A 135 2.32 -2.50 5.43
CA THR A 135 0.94 -2.36 4.91
C THR A 135 0.02 -3.47 5.44
N ALA A 136 0.56 -4.38 6.24
CA ALA A 136 -0.17 -5.36 7.04
C ALA A 136 -0.77 -4.70 8.30
N PRO A 137 -1.65 -5.39 9.04
CA PRO A 137 -2.25 -4.83 10.26
C PRO A 137 -1.21 -4.32 11.26
N PRO A 138 -1.51 -3.25 12.04
CA PRO A 138 -0.54 -2.57 12.93
C PRO A 138 0.18 -3.50 13.92
N LYS A 139 -0.45 -4.59 14.33
CA LYS A 139 0.17 -5.59 15.23
C LYS A 139 1.49 -6.20 14.70
N THR A 140 1.77 -6.06 13.40
CA THR A 140 3.00 -6.55 12.77
C THR A 140 4.19 -5.60 12.91
N ILE A 141 3.99 -4.38 13.45
CA ILE A 141 5.06 -3.38 13.60
C ILE A 141 6.17 -3.89 14.54
N GLY A 142 5.81 -4.61 15.62
CA GLY A 142 6.79 -5.20 16.53
C GLY A 142 7.72 -6.19 15.80
N THR A 143 7.14 -7.11 15.03
CA THR A 143 7.90 -8.03 14.16
C THR A 143 8.77 -7.28 13.15
N ALA A 144 8.25 -6.21 12.54
CA ALA A 144 9.02 -5.38 11.62
C ALA A 144 10.27 -4.76 12.27
N CYS A 145 10.16 -4.35 13.54
CA CYS A 145 11.33 -3.85 14.30
C CYS A 145 12.38 -4.95 14.51
N ASN A 146 11.96 -6.17 14.78
CA ASN A 146 12.87 -7.29 15.08
C ASN A 146 13.72 -7.74 13.87
N VAL A 147 13.28 -7.44 12.65
CA VAL A 147 13.99 -7.80 11.41
C VAL A 147 14.75 -6.64 10.78
N CYS A 148 14.70 -5.47 11.41
CA CYS A 148 15.35 -4.26 10.90
C CYS A 148 16.81 -4.18 11.34
N ASN A 149 17.71 -3.85 10.42
CA ASN A 149 19.13 -3.60 10.69
C ASN A 149 19.34 -2.32 11.49
N THR A 150 20.51 -2.18 12.11
CA THR A 150 20.91 -0.97 12.83
C THR A 150 20.78 0.30 11.95
N GLY A 151 20.11 1.32 12.47
CA GLY A 151 19.79 2.56 11.73
C GLY A 151 18.62 2.43 10.76
N GLY A 152 17.92 1.30 10.79
CA GLY A 152 16.80 1.04 9.90
C GLY A 152 15.54 1.84 10.23
N ILE A 153 14.61 1.85 9.27
CA ILE A 153 13.34 2.56 9.38
C ILE A 153 12.19 1.58 9.16
N VAL A 154 11.26 1.57 10.10
CA VAL A 154 9.96 0.90 9.99
C VAL A 154 8.91 1.97 9.70
N ALA A 155 8.49 2.07 8.46
CA ALA A 155 7.40 2.95 8.04
C ALA A 155 6.10 2.14 7.97
N PHE A 156 5.04 2.66 8.57
CA PHE A 156 3.76 1.98 8.61
C PHE A 156 2.60 2.90 8.24
N LEU A 157 1.57 2.31 7.69
CA LEU A 157 0.26 2.90 7.50
C LEU A 157 -0.80 1.94 8.03
N GLY A 158 -1.99 2.45 8.17
CA GLY A 158 -3.13 1.65 8.60
C GLY A 158 -3.63 2.03 9.97
N ILE A 159 -4.93 1.93 10.10
CA ILE A 159 -5.68 2.26 11.30
C ILE A 159 -6.36 0.98 11.79
N SER A 160 -6.30 0.72 13.08
CA SER A 160 -7.08 -0.35 13.71
C SER A 160 -7.96 0.28 14.79
N TYR A 161 -9.26 0.26 14.59
CA TYR A 161 -10.21 0.79 15.58
C TYR A 161 -10.41 -0.16 16.77
N ASN A 162 -10.24 -1.47 16.55
CA ASN A 162 -10.46 -2.48 17.59
C ASN A 162 -9.19 -2.75 18.41
N GLU A 163 -8.02 -2.76 17.76
CA GLU A 163 -6.73 -3.08 18.37
C GLU A 163 -5.69 -2.02 17.98
N PRO A 164 -5.79 -0.77 18.50
CA PRO A 164 -4.90 0.32 18.08
C PRO A 164 -3.51 0.25 18.74
N THR A 165 -3.37 -0.55 19.81
CA THR A 165 -2.13 -0.64 20.57
C THR A 165 -1.15 -1.59 19.91
N VAL A 166 0.11 -1.16 19.81
CA VAL A 166 1.22 -1.96 19.27
C VAL A 166 2.27 -2.14 20.34
N THR A 167 2.76 -3.37 20.50
CA THR A 167 3.87 -3.69 21.41
C THR A 167 5.12 -3.99 20.60
N PHE A 168 6.25 -3.42 21.02
CA PHE A 168 7.59 -3.72 20.50
C PHE A 168 8.60 -3.73 21.64
N ASP A 169 9.74 -4.41 21.43
CA ASP A 169 10.83 -4.40 22.39
C ASP A 169 11.60 -3.07 22.28
N SER A 170 11.56 -2.27 23.36
CA SER A 170 12.24 -0.97 23.41
C SER A 170 13.76 -1.09 23.32
N ASN A 171 14.35 -2.20 23.80
CA ASN A 171 15.80 -2.43 23.71
C ASN A 171 16.20 -2.69 22.25
N VAL A 172 15.41 -3.44 21.49
CA VAL A 172 15.64 -3.64 20.04
C VAL A 172 15.65 -2.29 19.34
N VAL A 173 14.65 -1.44 19.57
CA VAL A 173 14.56 -0.14 18.94
C VAL A 173 15.73 0.76 19.36
N HIS A 174 16.07 0.80 20.67
CA HIS A 174 17.14 1.64 21.19
C HIS A 174 18.53 1.20 20.71
N LEU A 175 18.88 -0.08 20.91
CA LEU A 175 20.21 -0.59 20.61
C LEU A 175 20.51 -0.58 19.11
N ASN A 176 19.49 -0.83 18.28
CA ASN A 176 19.62 -0.75 16.83
C ASN A 176 19.34 0.64 16.24
N LYS A 177 19.09 1.67 17.07
CA LYS A 177 18.81 3.04 16.60
C LYS A 177 17.71 3.07 15.54
N LEU A 178 16.64 2.28 15.72
CA LEU A 178 15.56 2.20 14.76
C LEU A 178 14.69 3.46 14.81
N GLN A 179 14.05 3.74 13.70
CA GLN A 179 13.02 4.77 13.59
C GLN A 179 11.69 4.10 13.22
N ILE A 180 10.65 4.40 13.98
CA ILE A 180 9.28 3.98 13.68
C ILE A 180 8.54 5.22 13.20
N ARG A 181 8.04 5.20 11.95
CA ARG A 181 7.44 6.36 11.30
C ARG A 181 6.03 6.04 10.81
N GLY A 182 5.04 6.81 11.26
CA GLY A 182 3.68 6.76 10.73
C GLY A 182 3.56 7.52 9.43
N SER A 183 2.89 6.95 8.44
CA SER A 183 2.48 7.59 7.20
C SER A 183 0.98 7.89 7.27
N ASN A 184 0.61 9.14 7.00
CA ASN A 184 -0.78 9.58 6.94
C ASN A 184 -0.96 10.54 5.76
N ALA A 185 -1.21 9.98 4.60
CA ALA A 185 -1.27 10.72 3.35
C ALA A 185 -2.48 11.67 3.26
N ILE A 186 -2.30 12.74 2.50
CA ILE A 186 -3.38 13.46 1.82
C ILE A 186 -3.26 13.12 0.34
N PRO A 187 -3.86 12.02 -0.14
CA PRO A 187 -3.55 11.43 -1.45
C PRO A 187 -3.74 12.39 -2.63
N ALA A 188 -4.71 13.30 -2.53
CA ALA A 188 -5.00 14.29 -3.58
C ALA A 188 -3.80 15.18 -3.91
N LEU A 189 -2.92 15.44 -2.95
CA LEU A 189 -1.70 16.23 -3.19
C LEU A 189 -0.71 15.52 -4.12
N TYR A 190 -0.79 14.20 -4.19
CA TYR A 190 0.11 13.37 -4.99
C TYR A 190 -0.47 12.96 -6.34
N PHE A 191 -1.74 13.28 -6.67
CA PHE A 191 -2.36 12.83 -7.92
C PHE A 191 -1.56 13.19 -9.18
N PRO A 192 -1.07 14.44 -9.38
CA PRO A 192 -0.27 14.73 -10.56
C PRO A 192 0.97 13.85 -10.68
N LEU A 193 1.70 13.69 -9.59
CA LEU A 193 2.88 12.84 -9.53
C LEU A 193 2.55 11.35 -9.77
N CYS A 194 1.47 10.85 -9.16
CA CYS A 194 1.02 9.47 -9.36
C CYS A 194 0.68 9.20 -10.83
N ILE A 195 -0.01 10.14 -11.49
CA ILE A 195 -0.30 10.08 -12.94
C ILE A 195 1.00 9.99 -13.74
N ASP A 196 1.99 10.82 -13.41
CA ASP A 196 3.28 10.82 -14.11
C ASP A 196 4.04 9.51 -13.91
N LEU A 197 4.03 8.92 -12.70
CA LEU A 197 4.67 7.63 -12.42
C LEU A 197 4.02 6.48 -13.20
N VAL A 198 2.70 6.49 -13.36
CA VAL A 198 1.99 5.51 -14.20
C VAL A 198 2.33 5.70 -15.67
N LYS A 199 2.28 6.94 -16.18
CA LYS A 199 2.62 7.27 -17.58
C LYS A 199 4.08 6.90 -17.92
N ALA A 200 4.99 7.06 -16.96
CA ALA A 200 6.39 6.65 -17.11
C ALA A 200 6.61 5.13 -17.02
N GLY A 201 5.57 4.35 -16.73
CA GLY A 201 5.67 2.90 -16.57
C GLY A 201 6.40 2.47 -15.29
N ILE A 202 6.57 3.39 -14.33
CA ILE A 202 7.22 3.09 -13.04
C ILE A 202 6.29 2.28 -12.15
N VAL A 203 4.98 2.57 -12.18
CA VAL A 203 3.97 1.85 -11.40
C VAL A 203 2.89 1.30 -12.34
N ASP A 204 2.79 -0.01 -12.43
CA ASP A 204 1.73 -0.73 -13.13
C ASP A 204 0.51 -0.85 -12.20
N VAL A 205 -0.42 0.08 -12.29
CA VAL A 205 -1.70 0.05 -11.56
C VAL A 205 -2.74 -0.80 -12.27
N LYS A 206 -2.63 -1.00 -13.59
CA LYS A 206 -3.57 -1.78 -14.38
C LYS A 206 -3.66 -3.23 -13.91
N SER A 207 -2.52 -3.85 -13.62
CA SER A 207 -2.46 -5.22 -13.10
C SER A 207 -3.05 -5.39 -11.70
N LEU A 208 -3.33 -4.29 -10.98
CA LEU A 208 -3.97 -4.33 -9.67
C LEU A 208 -5.50 -4.39 -9.75
N VAL A 209 -6.10 -4.04 -10.88
CA VAL A 209 -7.55 -4.13 -11.09
C VAL A 209 -7.92 -5.58 -11.34
N SER A 210 -8.33 -6.28 -10.30
CA SER A 210 -8.71 -7.71 -10.38
C SER A 210 -10.19 -7.91 -10.71
N HIS A 211 -11.05 -6.98 -10.31
CA HIS A 211 -12.49 -7.06 -10.48
C HIS A 211 -13.06 -5.72 -10.94
N THR A 212 -14.05 -5.77 -11.82
CA THR A 212 -14.88 -4.62 -12.17
C THR A 212 -16.35 -4.95 -11.94
N PHE A 213 -17.14 -3.96 -11.57
CA PHE A 213 -18.58 -4.13 -11.37
C PHE A 213 -19.34 -2.86 -11.74
N GLU A 214 -20.61 -3.03 -12.05
CA GLU A 214 -21.56 -1.92 -12.25
C GLU A 214 -22.25 -1.58 -10.93
N LEU A 215 -22.70 -0.34 -10.77
CA LEU A 215 -23.31 0.13 -9.52
C LEU A 215 -24.50 -0.74 -9.08
N GLU A 216 -25.32 -1.17 -10.03
CA GLU A 216 -26.51 -2.00 -9.80
C GLU A 216 -26.16 -3.36 -9.20
N ASN A 217 -24.99 -3.89 -9.54
CA ASN A 217 -24.51 -5.20 -9.11
C ASN A 217 -23.59 -5.12 -7.88
N MET A 218 -23.39 -3.93 -7.30
CA MET A 218 -22.43 -3.71 -6.22
C MET A 218 -22.58 -4.68 -5.04
N PRO A 219 -23.77 -4.97 -4.48
CA PRO A 219 -23.87 -5.86 -3.33
C PRO A 219 -23.34 -7.26 -3.61
N SER A 220 -23.73 -7.87 -4.73
CA SER A 220 -23.29 -9.21 -5.15
C SER A 220 -21.81 -9.22 -5.52
N ALA A 221 -21.32 -8.18 -6.18
CA ALA A 221 -19.91 -8.04 -6.55
C ALA A 221 -19.01 -7.93 -5.33
N MET A 222 -19.42 -7.16 -4.30
CA MET A 222 -18.68 -7.04 -3.05
C MET A 222 -18.65 -8.36 -2.28
N GLU A 223 -19.78 -9.12 -2.26
CA GLU A 223 -19.82 -10.43 -1.64
C GLU A 223 -18.86 -11.41 -2.34
N GLN A 224 -18.86 -11.43 -3.67
CA GLN A 224 -17.94 -12.26 -4.45
C GLN A 224 -16.48 -11.87 -4.22
N TYR A 225 -16.16 -10.57 -4.29
CA TYR A 225 -14.84 -10.04 -4.02
C TYR A 225 -14.33 -10.43 -2.62
N TYR A 226 -15.20 -10.39 -1.61
CA TYR A 226 -14.83 -10.79 -0.25
C TYR A 226 -14.53 -12.28 -0.11
N LYS A 227 -15.23 -13.12 -0.89
CA LYS A 227 -15.02 -14.59 -0.90
C LYS A 227 -13.75 -14.97 -1.67
N ASP A 228 -13.37 -14.22 -2.69
CA ASP A 228 -12.24 -14.52 -3.56
C ASP A 228 -10.92 -13.96 -3.03
N LYS A 229 -10.46 -14.49 -1.90
CA LYS A 229 -9.21 -14.06 -1.26
C LYS A 229 -7.96 -14.40 -2.05
N ALA A 230 -8.01 -15.38 -2.94
CA ALA A 230 -6.85 -15.84 -3.70
C ALA A 230 -6.48 -14.87 -4.81
N THR A 231 -7.46 -14.25 -5.46
CA THR A 231 -7.28 -13.37 -6.62
C THR A 231 -7.66 -11.91 -6.36
N ALA A 232 -8.37 -11.63 -5.26
CA ALA A 232 -8.85 -10.29 -4.95
C ALA A 232 -7.70 -9.31 -4.62
N LEU A 233 -7.61 -8.26 -5.45
CA LEU A 233 -6.65 -7.15 -5.30
C LEU A 233 -7.40 -5.82 -5.15
N LYS A 234 -7.93 -5.29 -6.25
CA LYS A 234 -8.74 -4.09 -6.27
C LYS A 234 -9.99 -4.29 -7.13
N ALA A 235 -11.14 -3.97 -6.57
CA ALA A 235 -12.39 -3.91 -7.31
C ALA A 235 -12.68 -2.46 -7.69
N VAL A 236 -13.04 -2.21 -8.95
CA VAL A 236 -13.35 -0.87 -9.48
C VAL A 236 -14.76 -0.86 -10.05
N MET A 237 -15.54 0.13 -9.63
CA MET A 237 -16.85 0.38 -10.23
C MET A 237 -16.63 1.00 -11.61
N VAL A 238 -17.27 0.43 -12.60
CA VAL A 238 -17.28 0.92 -13.98
C VAL A 238 -18.70 1.32 -14.40
N LYS A 239 -18.81 2.29 -15.29
CA LYS A 239 -20.07 2.64 -15.95
C LYS A 239 -19.96 2.19 -17.40
N LYS A 240 -20.88 1.33 -17.82
CA LYS A 240 -21.09 1.00 -19.24
C LYS A 240 -21.97 2.03 -19.91
#